data_302cd811a17132286574575a926fd890
#
_entry.id   302cd811a17132286574575a926fd890
#
_cell.length_a   1.000
_cell.length_b   1.000
_cell.length_c   1.000
_cell.angle_alpha   90.00
_cell.angle_beta   90.00
_cell.angle_gamma   90.00
#
_symmetry.space_group_name_H-M   'P 1'
#
loop_
_entity.id
_entity.type
_entity.pdbx_description
1 polymer ?
#
loop_
_entity_poly.entity_id
_entity_poly.type
_entity_poly.pdbx_seq_one_letter_code
_entity_poly.pdbx_strand_id
1 'polypeptide(L)'
;LSSIDRLIGKKGLITEYYNSPDSSFVLEEGKTMHKEDQVFLRKIVEIIDANMADPNLTAPVIAEKMGIGIRVLYRRIESLTDKSLRTIIIESRMRHAAKLIASTNLNIDEIMLRTGHQNPGTFYRNFKNYHGMTTKEYREKLRTV
;
A
#
# COMPACT_ATOMS: atom_id res chain seq x y z
N LEU A 1 -6.38 -6.04 11.56
CA LEU A 1 -6.03 -6.42 12.92
C LEU A 1 -4.81 -7.31 13.00
N SER A 2 -4.81 -8.36 12.17
CA SER A 2 -3.71 -9.31 12.20
C SER A 2 -2.38 -8.64 11.93
N SER A 3 -2.34 -7.64 11.07
CA SER A 3 -1.08 -6.99 10.74
C SER A 3 -0.58 -6.14 11.89
N ILE A 4 -1.47 -5.55 12.67
CA ILE A 4 -1.07 -4.79 13.85
C ILE A 4 -0.54 -5.74 14.91
N ASP A 5 -1.26 -6.82 15.16
CA ASP A 5 -0.84 -7.81 16.15
C ASP A 5 0.53 -8.37 15.82
N ARG A 6 0.77 -8.63 14.55
CA ARG A 6 2.03 -9.20 14.09
C ARG A 6 3.20 -8.25 14.27
N LEU A 7 2.95 -6.97 14.30
CA LEU A 7 3.99 -5.96 14.29
C LEU A 7 4.11 -5.19 15.59
N ILE A 8 3.72 -5.81 16.69
CA ILE A 8 3.93 -5.21 17.99
C ILE A 8 5.41 -4.90 18.16
N GLY A 9 5.71 -3.73 18.70
CA GLY A 9 7.06 -3.25 18.84
C GLY A 9 7.36 -2.17 17.83
N LYS A 10 8.61 -2.01 17.46
CA LYS A 10 9.03 -0.90 16.59
C LYS A 10 8.38 -0.93 15.22
N LYS A 11 7.98 -2.10 14.74
CA LYS A 11 7.39 -2.24 13.40
C LYS A 11 5.88 -2.15 13.38
N GLY A 12 5.24 -2.13 14.54
CA GLY A 12 3.80 -2.09 14.60
C GLY A 12 3.22 -0.79 14.07
N LEU A 13 3.92 0.30 14.27
CA LEU A 13 3.45 1.62 13.84
C LEU A 13 3.28 1.72 12.33
N ILE A 14 4.18 1.09 11.59
CA ILE A 14 4.13 1.09 10.13
C ILE A 14 2.89 0.37 9.64
N THR A 15 2.60 -0.78 10.25
CA THR A 15 1.44 -1.57 9.85
C THR A 15 0.15 -0.80 10.10
N GLU A 16 0.06 -0.13 11.23
CA GLU A 16 -1.10 0.68 11.55
C GLU A 16 -1.31 1.75 10.48
N TYR A 17 -0.25 2.43 10.09
CA TYR A 17 -0.31 3.46 9.08
C TYR A 17 -0.81 2.91 7.74
N TYR A 18 -0.26 1.77 7.31
CA TYR A 18 -0.64 1.21 6.00
C TYR A 18 -2.06 0.69 5.97
N ASN A 19 -2.62 0.39 7.10
CA ASN A 19 -3.99 -0.08 7.16
C ASN A 19 -4.99 1.04 7.33
N SER A 20 -4.50 2.27 7.46
CA SER A 20 -5.36 3.43 7.59
C SER A 20 -5.98 3.77 6.23
N PRO A 21 -7.31 3.95 6.14
CA PRO A 21 -7.95 4.33 4.88
C PRO A 21 -7.50 5.69 4.37
N ASP A 22 -7.08 6.55 5.27
CA ASP A 22 -6.69 7.91 4.92
C ASP A 22 -5.24 8.04 4.53
N SER A 23 -4.48 6.95 4.62
CA SER A 23 -3.04 6.96 4.39
C SER A 23 -2.31 7.96 5.29
N SER A 24 -2.90 8.30 6.41
CA SER A 24 -2.27 9.19 7.37
C SER A 24 -1.58 8.37 8.45
N PHE A 25 -0.57 8.95 9.08
CA PHE A 25 0.12 8.26 10.15
C PHE A 25 -0.77 8.16 11.37
N VAL A 26 -0.93 6.93 11.84
CA VAL A 26 -1.65 6.64 13.06
C VAL A 26 -0.67 5.94 13.99
N LEU A 27 -0.30 6.60 15.07
CA LEU A 27 0.61 6.01 16.03
C LEU A 27 -0.15 5.09 16.96
N GLU A 28 0.45 3.95 17.27
CA GLU A 28 -0.13 3.04 18.22
C GLU A 28 -0.15 3.65 19.61
N GLU A 29 -1.08 3.18 20.39
CA GLU A 29 -1.27 3.64 21.74
C GLU A 29 0.02 3.54 22.55
N GLY A 30 0.40 4.65 23.17
CA GLY A 30 1.56 4.69 24.02
C GLY A 30 2.90 4.66 23.32
N LYS A 31 2.90 4.69 22.00
CA LYS A 31 4.14 4.65 21.24
C LYS A 31 4.26 5.89 20.38
N THR A 32 5.51 6.30 20.16
CA THR A 32 5.79 7.42 19.28
C THR A 32 6.83 6.99 18.25
N MET A 33 6.59 7.35 17.01
CA MET A 33 7.56 7.16 15.96
C MET A 33 8.42 8.40 15.87
N HIS A 34 9.71 8.20 15.64
CA HIS A 34 10.62 9.32 15.45
C HIS A 34 10.11 10.19 14.31
N LYS A 35 10.19 11.51 14.49
CA LYS A 35 9.64 12.45 13.51
C LYS A 35 10.26 12.28 12.13
N GLU A 36 11.55 12.03 12.07
CA GLU A 36 12.24 11.83 10.81
C GLU A 36 11.74 10.59 10.08
N ASP A 37 11.41 9.55 10.82
CA ASP A 37 10.86 8.32 10.24
C ASP A 37 9.45 8.55 9.73
N GLN A 38 8.67 9.36 10.43
CA GLN A 38 7.33 9.72 9.96
C GLN A 38 7.40 10.47 8.63
N VAL A 39 8.31 11.43 8.52
CA VAL A 39 8.50 12.20 7.30
C VAL A 39 8.95 11.29 6.16
N PHE A 40 9.88 10.39 6.46
CA PHE A 40 10.38 9.44 5.47
C PHE A 40 9.26 8.57 4.91
N LEU A 41 8.46 7.99 5.79
CA LEU A 41 7.38 7.10 5.36
C LEU A 41 6.28 7.86 4.63
N ARG A 42 5.97 9.06 5.08
CA ARG A 42 4.98 9.88 4.41
C ARG A 42 5.40 10.18 2.98
N LYS A 43 6.67 10.48 2.77
CA LYS A 43 7.17 10.73 1.42
C LYS A 43 7.03 9.49 0.53
N ILE A 44 7.34 8.31 1.07
CA ILE A 44 7.19 7.09 0.29
C ILE A 44 5.74 6.91 -0.14
N VAL A 45 4.80 7.06 0.79
CA VAL A 45 3.39 6.89 0.48
C VAL A 45 2.90 7.93 -0.52
N GLU A 46 3.35 9.18 -0.38
CA GLU A 46 3.00 10.23 -1.32
C GLU A 46 3.49 9.91 -2.74
N ILE A 47 4.70 9.37 -2.85
CA ILE A 47 5.24 8.97 -4.14
C ILE A 47 4.41 7.84 -4.75
N ILE A 48 4.06 6.84 -3.94
CA ILE A 48 3.23 5.73 -4.41
C ILE A 48 1.89 6.24 -4.88
N ASP A 49 1.24 7.09 -4.09
CA ASP A 49 -0.09 7.63 -4.43
C ASP A 49 -0.03 8.47 -5.70
N ALA A 50 1.01 9.28 -5.86
CA ALA A 50 1.14 10.14 -7.02
C ALA A 50 1.45 9.37 -8.31
N ASN A 51 1.94 8.13 -8.19
CA ASN A 51 2.32 7.30 -9.32
C ASN A 51 1.53 6.00 -9.36
N MET A 52 0.32 6.02 -8.83
CA MET A 52 -0.49 4.81 -8.66
C MET A 52 -0.72 4.07 -9.97
N ALA A 53 -0.92 4.79 -11.06
CA ALA A 53 -1.20 4.18 -12.36
C ALA A 53 0.06 3.80 -13.13
N ASP A 54 1.24 4.12 -12.62
CA ASP A 54 2.49 3.85 -13.33
C ASP A 54 2.94 2.42 -13.05
N PRO A 55 2.90 1.52 -14.07
CA PRO A 55 3.32 0.14 -13.86
C PRO A 55 4.82 0.00 -13.62
N ASN A 56 5.59 1.05 -13.91
CA ASN A 56 7.04 1.03 -13.75
C ASN A 56 7.51 1.60 -12.43
N LEU A 57 6.60 1.88 -11.50
CA LEU A 57 7.00 2.36 -10.18
C LEU A 57 7.67 1.22 -9.42
N THR A 58 8.97 1.36 -9.20
CA THR A 58 9.81 0.35 -8.57
C THR A 58 10.65 1.00 -7.49
N ALA A 59 11.35 0.19 -6.71
CA ALA A 59 12.21 0.71 -5.65
C ALA A 59 13.28 1.68 -6.18
N PRO A 60 13.97 1.39 -7.29
CA PRO A 60 14.93 2.37 -7.82
C PRO A 60 14.29 3.71 -8.18
N VAL A 61 13.09 3.69 -8.74
CA VAL A 61 12.40 4.92 -9.08
C VAL A 61 12.03 5.71 -7.83
N ILE A 62 11.55 5.02 -6.80
CA ILE A 62 11.22 5.67 -5.54
C ILE A 62 12.47 6.27 -4.89
N ALA A 63 13.57 5.52 -4.89
CA ALA A 63 14.83 6.02 -4.33
C ALA A 63 15.29 7.29 -5.04
N GLU A 64 15.20 7.30 -6.37
CA GLU A 64 15.56 8.46 -7.17
C GLU A 64 14.69 9.66 -6.82
N LYS A 65 13.39 9.46 -6.71
CA LYS A 65 12.46 10.54 -6.38
C LYS A 65 12.68 11.06 -4.96
N MET A 66 13.20 10.26 -4.08
CA MET A 66 13.52 10.66 -2.72
C MET A 66 14.91 11.25 -2.59
N GLY A 67 15.73 11.16 -3.64
CA GLY A 67 17.09 11.68 -3.60
C GLY A 67 18.02 10.88 -2.71
N ILE A 68 17.79 9.58 -2.56
CA ILE A 68 18.64 8.71 -1.73
C ILE A 68 19.06 7.49 -2.53
N GLY A 69 20.12 6.82 -2.04
CA GLY A 69 20.56 5.58 -2.66
C GLY A 69 19.59 4.45 -2.36
N ILE A 70 19.55 3.47 -3.26
CA ILE A 70 18.62 2.34 -3.11
C ILE A 70 18.91 1.50 -1.88
N ARG A 71 20.20 1.39 -1.51
CA ARG A 71 20.55 0.63 -0.30
C ARG A 71 20.05 1.31 0.96
N VAL A 72 20.09 2.64 0.98
CA VAL A 72 19.58 3.42 2.10
C VAL A 72 18.07 3.21 2.19
N LEU A 73 17.39 3.25 1.05
CA LEU A 73 15.96 3.02 1.00
C LEU A 73 15.60 1.67 1.61
N TYR A 74 16.21 0.60 1.11
CA TYR A 74 15.94 -0.75 1.61
C TYR A 74 16.24 -0.89 3.10
N ARG A 75 17.39 -0.36 3.54
CA ARG A 75 17.78 -0.47 4.93
C ARG A 75 16.79 0.22 5.87
N ARG A 76 16.33 1.40 5.48
CA ARG A 76 15.38 2.13 6.30
C ARG A 76 14.01 1.46 6.33
N ILE A 77 13.54 0.96 5.18
CA ILE A 77 12.29 0.20 5.14
C ILE A 77 12.39 -1.01 6.05
N GLU A 78 13.50 -1.75 5.96
CA GLU A 78 13.70 -2.94 6.78
C GLU A 78 13.71 -2.63 8.27
N SER A 79 14.26 -1.48 8.65
CA SER A 79 14.32 -1.10 10.06
C SER A 79 12.96 -0.63 10.60
N LEU A 80 12.06 -0.18 9.73
CA LEU A 80 10.78 0.39 10.15
C LEU A 80 9.60 -0.56 9.97
N THR A 81 9.73 -1.60 9.16
CA THR A 81 8.66 -2.54 8.90
C THR A 81 9.24 -3.91 8.56
N ASP A 82 8.44 -4.95 8.73
CA ASP A 82 8.82 -6.29 8.31
C ASP A 82 8.36 -6.58 6.88
N LYS A 83 7.83 -5.58 6.18
CA LYS A 83 7.37 -5.74 4.80
C LYS A 83 8.40 -5.18 3.83
N SER A 84 8.49 -5.80 2.65
CA SER A 84 9.33 -5.27 1.59
C SER A 84 8.62 -4.07 0.95
N LEU A 85 9.41 -3.21 0.32
CA LEU A 85 8.83 -2.07 -0.40
C LEU A 85 7.91 -2.54 -1.51
N ARG A 86 8.24 -3.65 -2.17
CA ARG A 86 7.36 -4.22 -3.20
C ARG A 86 5.99 -4.57 -2.61
N THR A 87 5.98 -5.22 -1.45
CA THR A 87 4.74 -5.56 -0.78
C THR A 87 3.94 -4.29 -0.43
N ILE A 88 4.64 -3.26 0.03
CA ILE A 88 3.99 -2.00 0.37
C ILE A 88 3.31 -1.39 -0.85
N ILE A 89 3.99 -1.41 -2.00
CA ILE A 89 3.41 -0.90 -3.24
C ILE A 89 2.18 -1.70 -3.63
N ILE A 90 2.26 -3.02 -3.59
CA ILE A 90 1.14 -3.90 -3.95
C ILE A 90 -0.05 -3.64 -3.02
N GLU A 91 0.19 -3.57 -1.72
CA GLU A 91 -0.89 -3.32 -0.77
C GLU A 91 -1.55 -1.96 -1.00
N SER A 92 -0.76 -0.94 -1.30
CA SER A 92 -1.30 0.38 -1.61
C SER A 92 -2.18 0.34 -2.85
N ARG A 93 -1.75 -0.40 -3.87
CA ARG A 93 -2.52 -0.55 -5.10
C ARG A 93 -3.81 -1.32 -4.88
N MET A 94 -3.77 -2.34 -4.04
CA MET A 94 -4.97 -3.13 -3.76
C MET A 94 -5.98 -2.34 -2.94
N ARG A 95 -5.51 -1.53 -1.99
CA ARG A 95 -6.40 -0.63 -1.26
C ARG A 95 -7.07 0.36 -2.20
N HIS A 96 -6.29 0.92 -3.11
CA HIS A 96 -6.82 1.88 -4.08
C HIS A 96 -7.83 1.21 -5.02
N ALA A 97 -7.54 -0.02 -5.47
CA ALA A 97 -8.46 -0.77 -6.31
C ALA A 97 -9.79 -0.99 -5.59
N ALA A 98 -9.76 -1.41 -4.33
CA ALA A 98 -10.98 -1.61 -3.56
C ALA A 98 -11.77 -0.30 -3.42
N LYS A 99 -11.07 0.81 -3.20
CA LYS A 99 -11.71 2.11 -3.09
C LYS A 99 -12.41 2.50 -4.39
N LEU A 100 -11.77 2.24 -5.53
CA LEU A 100 -12.38 2.52 -6.83
C LEU A 100 -13.60 1.64 -7.09
N ILE A 101 -13.52 0.37 -6.71
CA ILE A 101 -14.66 -0.53 -6.85
C ILE A 101 -15.84 -0.04 -6.02
N ALA A 102 -15.57 0.44 -4.81
CA ALA A 102 -16.60 0.88 -3.88
C ALA A 102 -17.21 2.22 -4.27
N SER A 103 -16.42 3.12 -4.83
CA SER A 103 -16.84 4.51 -5.03
C SER A 103 -17.12 4.88 -6.48
N THR A 104 -16.92 3.97 -7.44
CA THR A 104 -17.13 4.28 -8.86
C THR A 104 -17.86 3.15 -9.56
N ASN A 105 -18.31 3.42 -10.78
CA ASN A 105 -18.89 2.40 -11.67
C ASN A 105 -17.90 1.96 -12.74
N LEU A 106 -16.61 2.25 -12.55
CA LEU A 106 -15.59 1.85 -13.51
C LEU A 106 -15.57 0.34 -13.64
N ASN A 107 -15.33 -0.16 -14.85
CA ASN A 107 -15.15 -1.59 -15.02
C ASN A 107 -13.79 -2.01 -14.47
N ILE A 108 -13.62 -3.31 -14.26
CA ILE A 108 -12.41 -3.82 -13.62
C ILE A 108 -11.16 -3.57 -14.46
N ASP A 109 -11.29 -3.61 -15.81
CA ASP A 109 -10.14 -3.34 -16.67
C ASP A 109 -9.60 -1.93 -16.46
N GLU A 110 -10.50 -0.96 -16.32
CA GLU A 110 -10.09 0.42 -16.07
C GLU A 110 -9.45 0.55 -14.69
N ILE A 111 -10.02 -0.12 -13.70
CA ILE A 111 -9.45 -0.10 -12.35
C ILE A 111 -8.06 -0.73 -12.34
N MET A 112 -7.88 -1.82 -13.08
CA MET A 112 -6.60 -2.47 -13.22
C MET A 112 -5.54 -1.48 -13.73
N LEU A 113 -5.87 -0.75 -14.78
CA LEU A 113 -4.95 0.23 -15.37
C LEU A 113 -4.66 1.38 -14.41
N ARG A 114 -5.66 1.86 -13.71
CA ARG A 114 -5.49 2.97 -12.76
C ARG A 114 -4.66 2.59 -11.54
N THR A 115 -4.49 1.31 -11.29
CA THR A 115 -3.68 0.81 -10.19
C THR A 115 -2.35 0.24 -10.65
N GLY A 116 -1.94 0.59 -11.88
CA GLY A 116 -0.60 0.25 -12.37
C GLY A 116 -0.39 -1.18 -12.79
N HIS A 117 -1.45 -1.91 -13.08
CA HIS A 117 -1.34 -3.30 -13.50
C HIS A 117 -1.49 -3.42 -15.02
N GLN A 118 -0.60 -4.17 -15.63
CA GLN A 118 -0.67 -4.46 -17.07
C GLN A 118 -1.12 -5.88 -17.33
N ASN A 119 -1.00 -6.76 -16.33
CA ASN A 119 -1.33 -8.17 -16.48
C ASN A 119 -2.57 -8.49 -15.64
N PRO A 120 -3.68 -8.87 -16.30
CA PRO A 120 -4.91 -9.19 -15.56
C PRO A 120 -4.75 -10.30 -14.54
N GLY A 121 -4.01 -11.36 -14.89
CA GLY A 121 -3.79 -12.47 -13.97
C GLY A 121 -3.12 -12.03 -12.69
N THR A 122 -2.11 -11.17 -12.81
CA THR A 122 -1.40 -10.64 -11.64
C THR A 122 -2.34 -9.78 -10.80
N PHE A 123 -3.14 -8.94 -11.46
CA PHE A 123 -4.07 -8.08 -10.76
C PHE A 123 -5.10 -8.90 -9.95
N TYR A 124 -5.73 -9.86 -10.59
CA TYR A 124 -6.74 -10.68 -9.92
C TYR A 124 -6.15 -11.49 -8.77
N ARG A 125 -4.96 -12.04 -8.97
CA ARG A 125 -4.30 -12.80 -7.91
C ARG A 125 -3.95 -11.93 -6.73
N ASN A 126 -3.38 -10.76 -6.97
CA ASN A 126 -3.04 -9.83 -5.89
C ASN A 126 -4.28 -9.36 -5.15
N PHE A 127 -5.34 -9.07 -5.88
CA PHE A 127 -6.58 -8.63 -5.25
C PHE A 127 -7.14 -9.71 -4.31
N LYS A 128 -7.21 -10.94 -4.79
CA LYS A 128 -7.73 -12.03 -3.97
C LYS A 128 -6.82 -12.30 -2.78
N ASN A 129 -5.51 -12.24 -2.98
CA ASN A 129 -4.57 -12.47 -1.87
C ASN A 129 -4.70 -11.40 -0.80
N TYR A 130 -4.88 -10.16 -1.20
CA TYR A 130 -4.95 -9.06 -0.24
C TYR A 130 -6.32 -8.97 0.43
N HIS A 131 -7.39 -9.10 -0.33
CA HIS A 131 -8.75 -8.88 0.17
C HIS A 131 -9.48 -10.16 0.57
N GLY A 132 -8.93 -11.33 0.26
CA GLY A 132 -9.57 -12.60 0.59
C GLY A 132 -10.75 -12.96 -0.29
N MET A 133 -11.03 -12.20 -1.33
CA MET A 133 -12.13 -12.46 -2.25
C MET A 133 -11.81 -11.86 -3.63
N THR A 134 -12.51 -12.33 -4.66
CA THR A 134 -12.31 -11.80 -6.01
C THR A 134 -12.92 -10.40 -6.12
N THR A 135 -12.56 -9.69 -7.20
CA THR A 135 -13.14 -8.37 -7.46
C THR A 135 -14.65 -8.46 -7.65
N LYS A 136 -15.11 -9.52 -8.30
CA LYS A 136 -16.54 -9.73 -8.51
C LYS A 136 -17.26 -9.93 -7.18
N GLU A 137 -16.72 -10.80 -6.33
CA GLU A 137 -17.29 -11.05 -5.02
C GLU A 137 -17.30 -9.80 -4.17
N TYR A 138 -16.25 -9.02 -4.24
CA TYR A 138 -16.15 -7.78 -3.48
C TYR A 138 -17.23 -6.79 -3.92
N ARG A 139 -17.41 -6.62 -5.23
CA ARG A 139 -18.43 -5.71 -5.76
C ARG A 139 -19.85 -6.18 -5.40
N GLU A 140 -20.11 -7.48 -5.48
CA GLU A 140 -21.40 -8.03 -5.12
C GLU A 140 -21.68 -7.85 -3.63
N LYS A 141 -20.67 -8.04 -2.79
CA LYS A 141 -20.83 -7.84 -1.35
C LYS A 141 -21.23 -6.39 -1.04
N LEU A 142 -20.66 -5.44 -1.74
CA LEU A 142 -20.99 -4.02 -1.53
C LEU A 142 -22.44 -3.72 -1.95
N ARG A 143 -22.93 -4.39 -2.98
CA ARG A 143 -24.29 -4.17 -3.47
C ARG A 143 -25.37 -4.75 -2.56
N THR A 144 -25.04 -5.73 -1.75
CA THR A 144 -26.00 -6.37 -0.88
C THR A 144 -26.14 -5.72 0.48
N VAL A 145 -25.37 -4.70 0.74
CA VAL A 145 -25.39 -3.98 2.03
C VAL A 145 -26.44 -2.89 2.04
#